data_2f8a0e59b6f103ed2109b1466eeddeaa
#
_entry.id   2f8a0e59b6f103ed2109b1466eeddeaa
#
_cell.length_a   1.000
_cell.length_b   1.000
_cell.length_c   1.000
_cell.angle_alpha   90.00
_cell.angle_beta   90.00
_cell.angle_gamma   90.00
#
_symmetry.space_group_name_H-M   'P 1'
#
loop_
_entity.id
_entity.type
_entity.pdbx_description
1 polymer ?
#
loop_
_entity_poly.entity_id
_entity_poly.type
_entity_poly.pdbx_seq_one_letter_code
_entity_poly.pdbx_strand_id
1 'polypeptide(L)'
;MHPLVTEAMKKAAVAWLGLAERAPYPVWCLWVDDALFVVSGPGEQPAPGLAEATTAAVTARGDHGGRIITWSALVERVLPDSDTWASVVAQLAGKRLNSASTAELAQRWARDCVVTRLTPTDEPPAERPEGSLAAPPRPTPAVRVARKPFRLHRVKKP
;
A
#
# COMPACT_ATOMS: atom_id res chain seq x y z
N MET A 1 -5.47 -5.05 -19.29
CA MET A 1 -5.02 -5.45 -17.93
C MET A 1 -4.22 -6.73 -17.96
N HIS A 2 -3.10 -6.81 -17.22
CA HIS A 2 -2.20 -7.98 -17.23
C HIS A 2 -2.65 -9.04 -16.19
N PRO A 3 -2.78 -10.33 -16.57
CA PRO A 3 -3.30 -11.39 -15.69
C PRO A 3 -2.50 -11.56 -14.37
N LEU A 4 -1.19 -11.35 -14.41
CA LEU A 4 -0.33 -11.44 -13.21
C LEU A 4 -0.66 -10.35 -12.17
N VAL A 5 -1.08 -9.17 -12.60
CA VAL A 5 -1.51 -8.11 -11.67
C VAL A 5 -2.77 -8.55 -10.93
N THR A 6 -3.76 -9.02 -11.66
CA THR A 6 -5.01 -9.52 -11.07
C THR A 6 -4.75 -10.68 -10.10
N GLU A 7 -3.90 -11.64 -10.49
CA GLU A 7 -3.54 -12.78 -9.61
C GLU A 7 -2.87 -12.31 -8.32
N ALA A 8 -1.87 -11.44 -8.41
CA ALA A 8 -1.14 -10.93 -7.25
C ALA A 8 -2.04 -10.09 -6.32
N MET A 9 -2.93 -9.28 -6.91
CA MET A 9 -3.76 -8.35 -6.15
C MET A 9 -4.98 -8.97 -5.50
N LYS A 10 -5.55 -10.05 -6.06
CA LYS A 10 -6.74 -10.74 -5.50
C LYS A 10 -6.59 -11.15 -4.03
N LYS A 11 -5.38 -11.43 -3.58
CA LYS A 11 -5.08 -11.88 -2.21
C LYS A 11 -4.29 -10.87 -1.40
N ALA A 12 -3.86 -9.76 -2.01
CA ALA A 12 -3.06 -8.75 -1.34
C ALA A 12 -3.92 -7.91 -0.40
N ALA A 13 -3.65 -8.01 0.90
CA ALA A 13 -4.23 -7.11 1.91
C ALA A 13 -3.35 -5.87 2.14
N VAL A 14 -2.08 -5.93 1.71
CA VAL A 14 -1.10 -4.85 1.83
C VAL A 14 -0.36 -4.73 0.50
N ALA A 15 -0.17 -3.49 0.05
CA ALA A 15 0.68 -3.14 -1.09
C ALA A 15 1.67 -2.04 -0.69
N TRP A 16 2.78 -1.94 -1.40
CA TRP A 16 3.72 -0.83 -1.27
C TRP A 16 3.47 0.17 -2.39
N LEU A 17 3.28 1.43 -2.01
CA LEU A 17 3.10 2.53 -2.95
C LEU A 17 4.41 3.28 -3.13
N GLY A 18 4.90 3.31 -4.37
CA GLY A 18 6.01 4.15 -4.81
C GLY A 18 5.44 5.38 -5.52
N LEU A 19 5.68 6.55 -4.97
CA LEU A 19 5.38 7.85 -5.59
C LEU A 19 6.68 8.53 -5.96
N ALA A 20 6.66 9.44 -6.95
CA ALA A 20 7.83 10.19 -7.35
C ALA A 20 8.54 10.80 -6.13
N GLU A 21 9.87 10.68 -6.07
CA GLU A 21 10.77 11.24 -5.05
C GLU A 21 10.55 10.76 -3.61
N ARG A 22 9.74 9.72 -3.39
CA ARG A 22 9.51 9.14 -2.06
C ARG A 22 9.92 7.68 -2.00
N ALA A 23 10.47 7.27 -0.86
CA ALA A 23 10.65 5.85 -0.59
C ALA A 23 9.28 5.15 -0.56
N PRO A 24 9.15 3.96 -1.16
CA PRO A 24 7.91 3.20 -1.10
C PRO A 24 7.46 2.93 0.33
N TYR A 25 6.17 3.02 0.59
CA TYR A 25 5.58 2.79 1.90
C TYR A 25 4.41 1.81 1.82
N PRO A 26 4.17 0.99 2.85
CA PRO A 26 3.10 0.01 2.86
C PRO A 26 1.76 0.68 3.18
N VAL A 27 0.71 0.20 2.52
CA VAL A 27 -0.69 0.55 2.82
C VAL A 27 -1.54 -0.72 2.84
N TRP A 28 -2.53 -0.78 3.74
CA TRP A 28 -3.60 -1.75 3.60
C TRP A 28 -4.52 -1.32 2.45
N CYS A 29 -5.05 -2.27 1.75
CA CYS A 29 -5.77 -2.01 0.51
C CYS A 29 -6.84 -3.08 0.24
N LEU A 30 -7.70 -2.78 -0.71
CA LEU A 30 -8.70 -3.70 -1.23
C LEU A 30 -8.62 -3.72 -2.75
N TRP A 31 -8.52 -4.92 -3.30
CA TRP A 31 -8.64 -5.14 -4.74
C TRP A 31 -10.06 -5.55 -5.09
N VAL A 32 -10.74 -4.77 -5.90
CA VAL A 32 -12.09 -5.04 -6.39
C VAL A 32 -12.30 -4.36 -7.75
N ASP A 33 -13.08 -4.96 -8.62
CA ASP A 33 -13.41 -4.45 -9.96
C ASP A 33 -12.17 -3.99 -10.74
N ASP A 34 -11.13 -4.84 -10.69
CA ASP A 34 -9.86 -4.63 -11.39
C ASP A 34 -9.13 -3.32 -11.04
N ALA A 35 -9.36 -2.80 -9.85
CA ALA A 35 -8.67 -1.65 -9.30
C ALA A 35 -8.30 -1.86 -7.82
N LEU A 36 -7.28 -1.15 -7.37
CA LEU A 36 -6.85 -1.11 -5.99
C LEU A 36 -7.44 0.11 -5.29
N PHE A 37 -8.05 -0.10 -4.13
CA PHE A 37 -8.60 0.98 -3.31
C PHE A 37 -7.84 1.14 -2.00
N VAL A 38 -7.55 2.39 -1.66
CA VAL A 38 -6.83 2.79 -0.44
C VAL A 38 -7.63 3.88 0.27
N VAL A 39 -7.79 3.74 1.58
CA VAL A 39 -8.36 4.79 2.44
C VAL A 39 -7.24 5.40 3.27
N SER A 40 -7.15 6.71 3.29
CA SER A 40 -6.15 7.44 4.08
C SER A 40 -6.74 8.69 4.72
N GLY A 41 -6.22 9.08 5.87
CA GLY A 41 -6.66 10.27 6.58
C GLY A 41 -6.74 10.09 8.10
N PRO A 42 -7.38 11.01 8.81
CA PRO A 42 -7.52 10.95 10.27
C PRO A 42 -8.18 9.65 10.75
N GLY A 43 -7.51 8.94 11.65
CA GLY A 43 -7.98 7.65 12.17
C GLY A 43 -7.80 6.46 11.22
N GLU A 44 -7.20 6.68 10.07
CA GLU A 44 -6.77 5.67 9.10
C GLU A 44 -5.26 5.72 8.89
N GLN A 45 -4.76 4.89 7.97
CA GLN A 45 -3.35 4.90 7.61
C GLN A 45 -2.93 6.20 6.93
N PRO A 46 -1.70 6.68 7.12
CA PRO A 46 -1.16 7.76 6.32
C PRO A 46 -0.80 7.25 4.92
N ALA A 47 -1.11 8.04 3.89
CA ALA A 47 -0.64 7.81 2.53
C ALA A 47 -0.08 9.13 1.95
N PRO A 48 1.11 9.55 2.39
CA PRO A 48 1.65 10.87 2.07
C PRO A 48 1.89 11.02 0.56
N GLY A 49 1.30 12.07 -0.02
CA GLY A 49 1.41 12.41 -1.44
C GLY A 49 0.47 11.63 -2.36
N LEU A 50 -0.30 10.65 -1.85
CA LEU A 50 -1.19 9.85 -2.70
C LEU A 50 -2.40 10.66 -3.22
N ALA A 51 -2.93 11.54 -2.40
CA ALA A 51 -4.11 12.34 -2.76
C ALA A 51 -3.84 13.35 -3.91
N GLU A 52 -2.59 13.74 -4.08
CA GLU A 52 -2.12 14.69 -5.08
C GLU A 52 -1.47 14.00 -6.30
N ALA A 53 -1.19 12.72 -6.19
CA ALA A 53 -0.54 11.94 -7.25
C ALA A 53 -1.52 11.65 -8.39
N THR A 54 -1.02 11.66 -9.62
CA THR A 54 -1.73 11.19 -10.82
C THR A 54 -1.33 9.77 -11.21
N THR A 55 -0.15 9.35 -10.80
CA THR A 55 0.40 8.01 -11.05
C THR A 55 1.11 7.46 -9.83
N ALA A 56 1.17 6.15 -9.72
CA ALA A 56 1.89 5.46 -8.65
C ALA A 56 2.46 4.13 -9.17
N ALA A 57 3.59 3.69 -8.61
CA ALA A 57 4.04 2.32 -8.72
C ALA A 57 3.45 1.51 -7.56
N VAL A 58 2.79 0.41 -7.85
CA VAL A 58 2.21 -0.48 -6.85
C VAL A 58 2.98 -1.79 -6.85
N THR A 59 3.56 -2.13 -5.71
CA THR A 59 4.27 -3.39 -5.51
C THR A 59 3.49 -4.27 -4.55
N ALA A 60 3.17 -5.48 -4.98
CA ALA A 60 2.53 -6.50 -4.16
C ALA A 60 3.36 -7.77 -4.12
N ARG A 61 3.23 -8.50 -3.02
CA ARG A 61 3.81 -9.82 -2.85
C ARG A 61 2.68 -10.84 -2.81
N GLY A 62 2.79 -11.87 -3.65
CA GLY A 62 1.87 -13.00 -3.59
C GLY A 62 1.98 -13.78 -2.27
N ASP A 63 0.94 -14.53 -1.95
CA ASP A 63 0.89 -15.39 -0.77
C ASP A 63 2.02 -16.44 -0.76
N HIS A 64 2.42 -16.84 0.44
CA HIS A 64 3.38 -17.94 0.68
C HIS A 64 4.75 -17.77 0.01
N GLY A 65 5.26 -16.54 -0.05
CA GLY A 65 6.55 -16.28 -0.67
C GLY A 65 6.51 -16.22 -2.19
N GLY A 66 5.32 -16.08 -2.75
CA GLY A 66 5.10 -15.93 -4.18
C GLY A 66 5.80 -14.73 -4.80
N ARG A 67 5.64 -14.63 -6.10
CA ARG A 67 6.26 -13.61 -6.96
C ARG A 67 5.96 -12.19 -6.46
N ILE A 68 7.00 -11.37 -6.38
CA ILE A 68 6.86 -9.93 -6.20
C ILE A 68 6.58 -9.32 -7.57
N ILE A 69 5.54 -8.50 -7.65
CA ILE A 69 5.14 -7.81 -8.88
C ILE A 69 5.02 -6.32 -8.60
N THR A 70 5.52 -5.51 -9.54
CA THR A 70 5.33 -4.06 -9.53
C THR A 70 4.63 -3.64 -10.81
N TRP A 71 3.61 -2.81 -10.70
CA TRP A 71 2.82 -2.32 -11.82
C TRP A 71 2.54 -0.82 -11.68
N SER A 72 2.37 -0.15 -12.83
CA SER A 72 2.04 1.28 -12.89
C SER A 72 0.55 1.49 -12.77
N ALA A 73 0.13 2.46 -11.96
CA ALA A 73 -1.26 2.82 -11.73
C ALA A 73 -1.55 4.27 -12.09
N LEU A 74 -2.72 4.50 -12.66
CA LEU A 74 -3.38 5.80 -12.63
C LEU A 74 -4.06 5.98 -11.28
N VAL A 75 -3.93 7.16 -10.69
CA VAL A 75 -4.43 7.49 -9.36
C VAL A 75 -5.60 8.47 -9.49
N GLU A 76 -6.74 8.11 -8.91
CA GLU A 76 -7.95 8.91 -8.95
C GLU A 76 -8.59 8.98 -7.56
N ARG A 77 -9.10 10.13 -7.18
CA ARG A 77 -9.89 10.28 -5.95
C ARG A 77 -11.31 9.78 -6.20
N VAL A 78 -11.82 8.94 -5.28
CA VAL A 78 -13.22 8.49 -5.28
C VAL A 78 -14.05 9.49 -4.48
N LEU A 79 -15.01 10.12 -5.14
CA LEU A 79 -15.89 11.11 -4.49
C LEU A 79 -17.04 10.41 -3.75
N PRO A 80 -17.47 10.90 -2.58
CA PRO A 80 -18.50 10.28 -1.75
C PRO A 80 -19.88 10.11 -2.40
N ASP A 81 -20.19 10.88 -3.42
CA ASP A 81 -21.45 10.86 -4.17
C ASP A 81 -21.38 10.07 -5.49
N SER A 82 -20.23 9.41 -5.74
CA SER A 82 -20.02 8.62 -6.96
C SER A 82 -20.55 7.19 -6.85
N ASP A 83 -20.90 6.59 -8.00
CA ASP A 83 -21.27 5.18 -8.09
C ASP A 83 -20.15 4.25 -7.59
N THR A 84 -18.89 4.62 -7.85
CA THR A 84 -17.72 3.91 -7.35
C THR A 84 -17.67 3.92 -5.82
N TRP A 85 -17.99 5.06 -5.19
CA TRP A 85 -18.08 5.13 -3.74
C TRP A 85 -19.15 4.17 -3.21
N ALA A 86 -20.34 4.23 -3.76
CA ALA A 86 -21.45 3.37 -3.33
C ALA A 86 -21.12 1.88 -3.43
N SER A 87 -20.38 1.47 -4.47
CA SER A 87 -20.01 0.08 -4.70
C SER A 87 -18.86 -0.42 -3.80
N VAL A 88 -17.89 0.42 -3.47
CA VAL A 88 -16.64 -0.05 -2.82
C VAL A 88 -16.55 0.26 -1.32
N VAL A 89 -17.19 1.33 -0.83
CA VAL A 89 -17.01 1.77 0.56
C VAL A 89 -17.51 0.74 1.57
N ALA A 90 -18.62 0.08 1.30
CA ALA A 90 -19.12 -0.99 2.18
C ALA A 90 -18.15 -2.17 2.27
N GLN A 91 -17.49 -2.53 1.16
CA GLN A 91 -16.50 -3.59 1.10
C GLN A 91 -15.21 -3.19 1.84
N LEU A 92 -14.74 -1.95 1.63
CA LEU A 92 -13.59 -1.40 2.37
C LEU A 92 -13.86 -1.39 3.88
N ALA A 93 -15.03 -0.91 4.30
CA ALA A 93 -15.41 -0.86 5.69
C ALA A 93 -15.54 -2.27 6.33
N GLY A 94 -16.01 -3.24 5.56
CA GLY A 94 -16.05 -4.65 5.98
C GLY A 94 -14.67 -5.30 6.14
N LYS A 95 -13.65 -4.78 5.47
CA LYS A 95 -12.25 -5.22 5.61
C LYS A 95 -11.51 -4.48 6.72
N ARG A 96 -12.03 -3.34 7.18
CA ARG A 96 -11.42 -2.54 8.24
C ARG A 96 -11.56 -3.26 9.59
N LEU A 97 -10.43 -3.64 10.17
CA LEU A 97 -10.39 -4.26 11.48
C LEU A 97 -10.77 -3.26 12.58
N ASN A 98 -11.42 -3.75 13.64
CA ASN A 98 -11.80 -2.96 14.82
C ASN A 98 -12.77 -1.80 14.53
N SER A 99 -13.67 -1.96 13.56
CA SER A 99 -14.75 -1.01 13.33
C SER A 99 -16.04 -1.50 13.99
N ALA A 100 -16.69 -0.64 14.77
CA ALA A 100 -17.96 -0.95 15.46
C ALA A 100 -19.17 -0.87 14.51
N SER A 101 -19.13 0.03 13.52
CA SER A 101 -20.22 0.27 12.57
C SER A 101 -19.70 0.65 11.20
N THR A 102 -20.11 -0.10 10.18
CA THR A 102 -19.75 0.16 8.78
C THR A 102 -20.35 1.48 8.26
N ALA A 103 -21.58 1.80 8.68
CA ALA A 103 -22.25 3.03 8.24
C ALA A 103 -21.59 4.28 8.83
N GLU A 104 -21.27 4.28 10.13
CA GLU A 104 -20.54 5.39 10.76
C GLU A 104 -19.15 5.57 10.17
N LEU A 105 -18.49 4.47 9.84
CA LEU A 105 -17.18 4.49 9.21
C LEU A 105 -17.23 5.11 7.82
N ALA A 106 -18.22 4.75 7.00
CA ALA A 106 -18.42 5.34 5.68
C ALA A 106 -18.69 6.85 5.73
N GLN A 107 -19.52 7.30 6.69
CA GLN A 107 -19.79 8.74 6.91
C GLN A 107 -18.52 9.49 7.34
N ARG A 108 -17.72 8.91 8.24
CA ARG A 108 -16.46 9.50 8.66
C ARG A 108 -15.47 9.61 7.49
N TRP A 109 -15.35 8.56 6.68
CA TRP A 109 -14.48 8.58 5.50
C TRP A 109 -14.91 9.63 4.48
N ALA A 110 -16.22 9.80 4.26
CA ALA A 110 -16.74 10.81 3.35
C ALA A 110 -16.36 12.25 3.78
N ARG A 111 -16.33 12.47 5.09
CA ARG A 111 -16.07 13.81 5.67
C ARG A 111 -14.57 14.08 5.86
N ASP A 112 -13.83 13.11 6.38
CA ASP A 112 -12.51 13.34 6.99
C ASP A 112 -11.35 12.62 6.26
N CYS A 113 -11.65 11.70 5.34
CA CYS A 113 -10.65 10.87 4.68
C CYS A 113 -10.67 11.00 3.15
N VAL A 114 -9.65 10.46 2.53
CA VAL A 114 -9.58 10.31 1.08
C VAL A 114 -9.64 8.82 0.74
N VAL A 115 -10.55 8.45 -0.15
CA VAL A 115 -10.58 7.16 -0.81
C VAL A 115 -9.95 7.33 -2.18
N THR A 116 -8.93 6.57 -2.47
CA THR A 116 -8.17 6.62 -3.72
C THR A 116 -8.33 5.32 -4.47
N ARG A 117 -8.61 5.41 -5.78
CA ARG A 117 -8.61 4.32 -6.73
C ARG A 117 -7.30 4.33 -7.50
N LEU A 118 -6.64 3.18 -7.61
CA LEU A 118 -5.45 2.96 -8.41
C LEU A 118 -5.78 1.93 -9.49
N THR A 119 -5.84 2.38 -10.73
CA THR A 119 -6.18 1.55 -11.88
C THR A 119 -4.90 1.17 -12.63
N PRO A 120 -4.65 -0.13 -12.91
CA PRO A 120 -3.48 -0.54 -13.67
C PRO A 120 -3.44 0.12 -15.05
N THR A 121 -2.27 0.56 -15.46
CA THR A 121 -2.00 1.00 -16.84
C THR A 121 -1.81 -0.20 -17.76
N ASP A 122 -1.69 0.05 -19.07
CA ASP A 122 -1.38 -0.99 -20.07
C ASP A 122 0.11 -1.36 -20.10
N GLU A 123 0.94 -0.70 -19.29
CA GLU A 123 2.36 -1.05 -19.15
C GLU A 123 2.52 -2.45 -18.58
N PRO A 124 3.43 -3.27 -19.12
CA PRO A 124 3.71 -4.59 -18.58
C PRO A 124 4.27 -4.47 -17.16
N PRO A 125 3.79 -5.30 -16.22
CA PRO A 125 4.31 -5.26 -14.86
C PRO A 125 5.74 -5.77 -14.80
N ALA A 126 6.55 -5.17 -13.92
CA ALA A 126 7.86 -5.67 -13.57
C ALA A 126 7.73 -6.80 -12.54
N GLU A 127 8.32 -7.93 -12.81
CA GLU A 127 8.28 -9.10 -11.92
C GLU A 127 9.20 -8.96 -10.70
N ARG A 128 10.26 -8.18 -10.82
CA ARG A 128 11.23 -7.96 -9.74
C ARG A 128 11.82 -6.57 -9.89
N PRO A 129 11.65 -5.68 -8.90
CA PRO A 129 12.36 -4.42 -8.92
C PRO A 129 13.86 -4.67 -8.82
N GLU A 130 14.63 -3.95 -9.63
CA GLU A 130 16.09 -3.96 -9.50
C GLU A 130 16.48 -3.21 -8.21
N GLY A 131 17.40 -3.80 -7.44
CA GLY A 131 17.94 -3.20 -6.25
C GLY A 131 17.35 -3.71 -4.92
N SER A 132 17.72 -3.04 -3.84
CA SER A 132 17.26 -3.37 -2.50
C SER A 132 15.90 -2.74 -2.22
N LEU A 133 14.92 -3.57 -1.81
CA LEU A 133 13.63 -3.09 -1.30
C LEU A 133 13.70 -2.62 0.17
N ALA A 134 14.90 -2.69 0.79
CA ALA A 134 15.08 -2.22 2.14
C ALA A 134 15.02 -0.68 2.16
N ALA A 135 13.96 -0.13 2.70
CA ALA A 135 13.91 1.28 3.02
C ALA A 135 14.93 1.58 4.13
N PRO A 136 15.74 2.64 4.01
CA PRO A 136 16.59 3.04 5.12
C PRO A 136 15.71 3.39 6.33
N PRO A 137 16.15 3.07 7.55
CA PRO A 137 15.39 3.42 8.74
C PRO A 137 15.19 4.94 8.80
N ARG A 138 14.00 5.36 9.22
CA ARG A 138 13.74 6.80 9.41
C ARG A 138 14.73 7.35 10.42
N PRO A 139 15.40 8.48 10.15
CA PRO A 139 16.25 9.13 11.13
C PRO A 139 15.38 9.55 12.32
N THR A 140 15.67 9.02 13.48
CA THR A 140 15.03 9.41 14.74
C THR A 140 16.11 9.70 15.79
N PRO A 141 15.84 10.53 16.81
CA PRO A 141 16.79 10.79 17.88
C PRO A 141 17.19 9.52 18.65
N ALA A 142 16.35 8.49 18.61
CA ALA A 142 16.61 7.20 19.25
C ALA A 142 17.52 6.27 18.44
N VAL A 143 17.68 6.52 17.13
CA VAL A 143 18.54 5.70 16.27
C VAL A 143 19.98 6.20 16.39
N ARG A 144 20.84 5.39 16.98
CA ARG A 144 22.30 5.61 17.00
C ARG A 144 22.95 4.67 16.01
N VAL A 145 23.66 5.24 15.04
CA VAL A 145 24.50 4.43 14.15
C VAL A 145 25.68 3.90 14.95
N ALA A 146 25.81 2.59 15.06
CA ALA A 146 26.96 1.97 15.70
C ALA A 146 28.21 2.27 14.89
N ARG A 147 29.22 2.89 15.53
CA ARG A 147 30.50 3.23 14.88
C ARG A 147 31.37 2.00 14.56
N LYS A 148 31.06 0.87 15.17
CA LYS A 148 31.77 -0.40 14.95
C LYS A 148 30.77 -1.52 14.74
N PRO A 149 30.99 -2.43 13.78
CA PRO A 149 30.13 -3.59 13.60
C PRO A 149 30.16 -4.44 14.87
N PHE A 150 28.99 -5.01 15.21
CA PHE A 150 28.89 -5.98 16.30
C PHE A 150 29.77 -7.19 15.98
N ARG A 151 30.67 -7.57 16.88
CA ARG A 151 31.48 -8.77 16.79
C ARG A 151 30.99 -9.78 17.80
N LEU A 152 30.54 -10.95 17.31
CA LEU A 152 30.28 -12.08 18.18
C LEU A 152 31.57 -12.51 18.87
N HIS A 153 31.52 -12.69 20.18
CA HIS A 153 32.67 -13.27 20.91
C HIS A 153 32.96 -14.66 20.36
N ARG A 154 34.20 -14.87 19.94
CA ARG A 154 34.67 -16.21 19.62
C ARG A 154 34.65 -17.03 20.91
N VAL A 155 33.77 -18.01 21.00
CA VAL A 155 33.83 -19.01 22.06
C VAL A 155 35.17 -19.77 21.88
N LYS A 156 36.06 -19.63 22.86
CA LYS A 156 37.25 -20.47 22.88
C LYS A 156 36.77 -21.92 23.05
N LYS A 157 37.03 -22.78 22.07
CA LYS A 157 36.88 -24.23 22.28
C LYS A 157 37.82 -24.65 23.41
N PRO A 158 37.36 -25.54 24.33
CA PRO A 158 38.18 -26.12 25.36
C PRO A 158 39.35 -26.95 24.78
#